data_5972d7631a312c418cc044ff21c5c0b9
#
_entry.id   5972d7631a312c418cc044ff21c5c0b9
#
_cell.length_a   1.000
_cell.length_b   1.000
_cell.length_c   1.000
_cell.angle_alpha   90.00
_cell.angle_beta   90.00
_cell.angle_gamma   90.00
#
_symmetry.space_group_name_H-M   'P 1'
#
loop_
_entity.id
_entity.type
_entity.pdbx_description
1 polymer ?
#
loop_
_entity_poly.entity_id
_entity_poly.type
_entity_poly.pdbx_seq_one_letter_code
_entity_poly.pdbx_strand_id
1 'polypeptide(L)'
;MQIEKPSNLLLKVSRRLFANLDERESFIEALVNPQPFQPSIIWCQDKPDISPFPVEIPTDWQPQFIDRLCLGEKPGQHPLHEQGYFYCLDFSSVFASSTLLTIPQPVRLVFDMCAAPGGKSIFAWKALQPDLLISNEVIGKRLGMLISNLKRCHISPSTVVNRDSSIFAEMIPFSSNLVIVDAPCTGQSLLAKGEKAPGCFHPTAINKSANRQKRIIANSAKLVSHQGYLAYMTCTYSTEENEQVCEWFLERFPHFQALEISHLAKYQSHLTTMPCYRMFPQDKLGAGAFTALFKNTYEDEDKEINLDTISSSYIYQNIKKLS
;
A
#
# COMPACT_ATOMS: atom_id res chain seq x y z
N MET A 1 -17.86 -19.63 24.05
CA MET A 1 -16.65 -19.09 23.44
C MET A 1 -15.71 -18.65 24.55
N GLN A 2 -14.50 -19.20 24.64
CA GLN A 2 -13.49 -18.65 25.56
C GLN A 2 -13.06 -17.30 25.00
N ILE A 3 -13.28 -16.22 25.73
CA ILE A 3 -12.77 -14.88 25.41
C ILE A 3 -11.25 -14.98 25.57
N GLU A 4 -10.53 -14.91 24.46
CA GLU A 4 -9.06 -14.91 24.48
C GLU A 4 -8.61 -13.60 25.16
N LYS A 5 -7.87 -13.74 26.27
CA LYS A 5 -7.39 -12.55 27.00
C LYS A 5 -6.35 -11.80 26.15
N PRO A 6 -6.45 -10.48 26.02
CA PRO A 6 -5.47 -9.70 25.28
C PRO A 6 -4.08 -9.83 25.90
N SER A 7 -3.05 -9.95 25.07
CA SER A 7 -1.67 -10.03 25.55
C SER A 7 -1.23 -8.71 26.19
N ASN A 8 -0.30 -8.78 27.17
CA ASN A 8 0.27 -7.57 27.78
C ASN A 8 0.92 -6.61 26.77
N LEU A 9 1.45 -7.13 25.65
CA LEU A 9 2.04 -6.32 24.60
C LEU A 9 0.98 -5.57 23.82
N LEU A 10 -0.15 -6.22 23.48
CA LEU A 10 -1.30 -5.55 22.86
C LEU A 10 -1.84 -4.43 23.77
N LEU A 11 -1.99 -4.68 25.08
CA LEU A 11 -2.42 -3.67 26.04
C LEU A 11 -1.46 -2.47 26.10
N LYS A 12 -0.14 -2.69 25.99
CA LYS A 12 0.84 -1.60 25.94
C LYS A 12 0.71 -0.78 24.67
N VAL A 13 0.56 -1.43 23.51
CA VAL A 13 0.41 -0.75 22.23
C VAL A 13 -0.90 0.05 22.21
N SER A 14 -2.03 -0.51 22.65
CA SER A 14 -3.32 0.20 22.67
C SER A 14 -3.28 1.49 23.53
N ARG A 15 -2.57 1.47 24.67
CA ARG A 15 -2.40 2.65 25.52
C ARG A 15 -1.56 3.76 24.88
N ARG A 16 -0.67 3.40 23.96
CA ARG A 16 0.16 4.37 23.22
C ARG A 16 -0.60 4.94 22.01
N LEU A 17 -1.52 4.14 21.44
CA LEU A 17 -2.31 4.57 20.30
C LEU A 17 -3.49 5.46 20.71
N PHE A 18 -4.12 5.19 21.84
CA PHE A 18 -5.35 5.87 22.24
C PHE A 18 -5.25 6.38 23.69
N ALA A 19 -5.56 7.64 23.90
CA ALA A 19 -5.70 8.23 25.23
C ALA A 19 -7.06 7.84 25.86
N ASN A 20 -8.12 7.75 25.04
CA ASN A 20 -9.47 7.39 25.47
C ASN A 20 -9.59 5.89 25.76
N LEU A 21 -10.31 5.52 26.84
CA LEU A 21 -10.48 4.13 27.26
C LEU A 21 -11.39 3.35 26.31
N ASP A 22 -12.49 3.95 25.86
CA ASP A 22 -13.47 3.31 24.98
C ASP A 22 -12.86 2.98 23.61
N GLU A 23 -12.01 3.87 23.08
CA GLU A 23 -11.25 3.62 21.85
C GLU A 23 -10.26 2.46 22.01
N ARG A 24 -9.58 2.37 23.18
CA ARG A 24 -8.67 1.24 23.48
C ARG A 24 -9.42 -0.08 23.53
N GLU A 25 -10.56 -0.11 24.22
CA GLU A 25 -11.37 -1.31 24.35
C GLU A 25 -11.91 -1.73 22.99
N SER A 26 -12.43 -0.80 22.20
CA SER A 26 -12.91 -1.07 20.84
C SER A 26 -11.80 -1.60 19.92
N PHE A 27 -10.59 -1.04 20.00
CA PHE A 27 -9.43 -1.51 19.25
C PHE A 27 -9.01 -2.93 19.68
N ILE A 28 -8.91 -3.18 20.99
CA ILE A 28 -8.56 -4.49 21.54
C ILE A 28 -9.59 -5.53 21.12
N GLU A 29 -10.88 -5.20 21.26
CA GLU A 29 -12.00 -6.08 20.89
C GLU A 29 -11.93 -6.48 19.41
N ALA A 30 -11.67 -5.52 18.52
CA ALA A 30 -11.55 -5.79 17.09
C ALA A 30 -10.39 -6.75 16.73
N LEU A 31 -9.36 -6.86 17.57
CA LEU A 31 -8.22 -7.76 17.36
C LEU A 31 -8.36 -9.12 18.06
N VAL A 32 -9.07 -9.16 19.17
CA VAL A 32 -9.28 -10.39 19.96
C VAL A 32 -10.48 -11.18 19.47
N ASN A 33 -11.54 -10.46 19.05
CA ASN A 33 -12.79 -11.02 18.52
C ASN A 33 -13.03 -10.51 17.08
N PRO A 34 -12.14 -10.84 16.12
CA PRO A 34 -12.18 -10.30 14.77
C PRO A 34 -13.50 -10.66 14.07
N GLN A 35 -14.08 -9.66 13.42
CA GLN A 35 -15.27 -9.82 12.58
C GLN A 35 -14.86 -9.77 11.11
N PRO A 36 -15.57 -10.50 10.22
CA PRO A 36 -15.29 -10.44 8.81
C PRO A 36 -15.54 -9.05 8.24
N PHE A 37 -14.67 -8.58 7.36
CA PHE A 37 -14.85 -7.35 6.61
C PHE A 37 -15.50 -7.62 5.24
N GLN A 38 -16.17 -6.62 4.71
CA GLN A 38 -16.69 -6.66 3.36
C GLN A 38 -15.54 -6.79 2.37
N PRO A 39 -15.61 -7.74 1.41
CA PRO A 39 -14.61 -7.83 0.36
C PRO A 39 -14.68 -6.61 -0.57
N SER A 40 -13.58 -6.26 -1.19
CA SER A 40 -13.57 -5.24 -2.22
C SER A 40 -12.86 -5.71 -3.49
N ILE A 41 -13.20 -5.08 -4.61
CA ILE A 41 -12.63 -5.38 -5.93
C ILE A 41 -12.19 -4.10 -6.62
N ILE A 42 -11.08 -4.20 -7.37
CA ILE A 42 -10.64 -3.19 -8.33
C ILE A 42 -11.06 -3.67 -9.71
N TRP A 43 -11.87 -2.89 -10.41
CA TRP A 43 -12.17 -3.12 -11.81
C TRP A 43 -10.95 -2.79 -12.68
N CYS A 44 -10.30 -3.81 -13.20
CA CYS A 44 -9.15 -3.67 -14.10
C CYS A 44 -9.59 -3.36 -15.54
N GLN A 45 -10.70 -3.95 -15.97
CA GLN A 45 -11.38 -3.66 -17.23
C GLN A 45 -12.61 -2.77 -17.01
N ASP A 46 -13.37 -2.51 -18.05
CA ASP A 46 -14.59 -1.73 -17.95
C ASP A 46 -15.59 -2.42 -17.02
N LYS A 47 -16.12 -1.64 -16.09
CA LYS A 47 -17.14 -2.12 -15.17
C LYS A 47 -18.42 -2.41 -15.93
N PRO A 48 -19.03 -3.59 -15.78
CA PRO A 48 -20.31 -3.88 -16.44
C PRO A 48 -21.42 -2.97 -15.89
N ASP A 49 -22.37 -2.62 -16.74
CA ASP A 49 -23.52 -1.78 -16.39
C ASP A 49 -24.31 -2.34 -15.20
N ILE A 50 -24.43 -3.68 -15.16
CA ILE A 50 -25.05 -4.39 -14.04
C ILE A 50 -23.94 -5.11 -13.27
N SER A 51 -23.72 -4.69 -12.01
CA SER A 51 -22.74 -5.36 -11.15
C SER A 51 -23.14 -6.82 -10.92
N PRO A 52 -22.21 -7.78 -11.07
CA PRO A 52 -22.47 -9.19 -10.76
C PRO A 52 -22.59 -9.48 -9.26
N PHE A 53 -22.33 -8.46 -8.42
CA PHE A 53 -22.39 -8.56 -6.96
C PHE A 53 -23.26 -7.47 -6.35
N PRO A 54 -23.95 -7.74 -5.23
CA PRO A 54 -24.50 -6.69 -4.40
C PRO A 54 -23.36 -5.86 -3.79
N VAL A 55 -23.48 -4.54 -3.86
CA VAL A 55 -22.46 -3.60 -3.44
C VAL A 55 -22.93 -2.78 -2.25
N GLU A 56 -21.99 -2.41 -1.38
CA GLU A 56 -22.19 -1.47 -0.28
C GLU A 56 -22.22 -0.02 -0.81
N ILE A 57 -22.79 0.87 0.00
CA ILE A 57 -22.75 2.30 -0.28
C ILE A 57 -21.28 2.75 -0.27
N PRO A 58 -20.81 3.43 -1.33
CA PRO A 58 -19.44 3.93 -1.39
C PRO A 58 -19.13 4.91 -0.25
N THR A 59 -17.90 4.88 0.25
CA THR A 59 -17.38 5.93 1.13
C THR A 59 -16.99 7.15 0.31
N ASP A 60 -16.92 8.34 0.96
CA ASP A 60 -16.63 9.61 0.29
C ASP A 60 -15.27 9.62 -0.45
N TRP A 61 -14.33 8.81 0.02
CA TRP A 61 -12.96 8.71 -0.54
C TRP A 61 -12.78 7.51 -1.49
N GLN A 62 -13.81 6.68 -1.67
CA GLN A 62 -13.72 5.49 -2.52
C GLN A 62 -13.72 5.85 -3.99
N PRO A 63 -12.69 5.44 -4.78
CA PRO A 63 -12.68 5.72 -6.22
C PRO A 63 -13.72 4.90 -6.97
N GLN A 64 -14.22 5.44 -8.09
CA GLN A 64 -15.30 4.83 -8.88
C GLN A 64 -14.97 3.45 -9.47
N PHE A 65 -13.68 3.14 -9.66
CA PHE A 65 -13.22 1.84 -10.15
C PHE A 65 -13.10 0.78 -9.03
N ILE A 66 -13.56 1.09 -7.82
CA ILE A 66 -13.60 0.17 -6.68
C ILE A 66 -15.05 -0.10 -6.30
N ASP A 67 -15.39 -1.37 -6.10
CA ASP A 67 -16.61 -1.75 -5.40
C ASP A 67 -16.26 -2.43 -4.09
N ARG A 68 -16.93 -2.02 -3.02
CA ARG A 68 -17.00 -2.74 -1.76
C ARG A 68 -18.27 -3.59 -1.80
N LEU A 69 -18.11 -4.90 -1.67
CA LEU A 69 -19.20 -5.86 -1.83
C LEU A 69 -19.89 -6.13 -0.50
N CYS A 70 -21.14 -6.58 -0.55
CA CYS A 70 -21.84 -7.02 0.65
C CYS A 70 -21.13 -8.17 1.35
N LEU A 71 -21.28 -8.27 2.65
CA LEU A 71 -20.66 -9.31 3.47
C LEU A 71 -21.11 -10.70 3.01
N GLY A 72 -20.15 -11.62 2.89
CA GLY A 72 -20.39 -13.00 2.45
C GLY A 72 -20.14 -13.26 0.98
N GLU A 73 -20.00 -12.21 0.15
CA GLU A 73 -19.63 -12.35 -1.24
C GLU A 73 -18.22 -12.96 -1.39
N LYS A 74 -18.03 -13.81 -2.42
CA LYS A 74 -16.77 -14.52 -2.71
C LYS A 74 -16.27 -14.20 -4.12
N PRO A 75 -15.86 -12.96 -4.39
CA PRO A 75 -15.51 -12.52 -5.73
C PRO A 75 -14.39 -13.35 -6.36
N GLY A 76 -13.45 -13.86 -5.57
CA GLY A 76 -12.38 -14.73 -6.07
C GLY A 76 -12.82 -16.05 -6.69
N GLN A 77 -14.08 -16.46 -6.49
CA GLN A 77 -14.68 -17.66 -7.11
C GLN A 77 -15.51 -17.34 -8.38
N HIS A 78 -15.65 -16.05 -8.72
CA HIS A 78 -16.47 -15.64 -9.85
C HIS A 78 -15.69 -15.77 -11.17
N PRO A 79 -16.32 -16.20 -12.30
CA PRO A 79 -15.63 -16.37 -13.59
C PRO A 79 -14.94 -15.09 -14.10
N LEU A 80 -15.49 -13.91 -13.87
CA LEU A 80 -14.86 -12.64 -14.23
C LEU A 80 -13.53 -12.40 -13.49
N HIS A 81 -13.33 -13.00 -12.30
CA HIS A 81 -12.05 -12.93 -11.61
C HIS A 81 -10.98 -13.71 -12.39
N GLU A 82 -11.28 -14.92 -12.86
CA GLU A 82 -10.36 -15.73 -13.65
C GLU A 82 -10.03 -15.06 -14.99
N GLN A 83 -11.02 -14.38 -15.57
CA GLN A 83 -10.89 -13.62 -16.82
C GLN A 83 -10.17 -12.27 -16.64
N GLY A 84 -9.82 -11.88 -15.40
CA GLY A 84 -9.06 -10.67 -15.11
C GLY A 84 -9.86 -9.36 -15.20
N TYR A 85 -11.19 -9.41 -15.16
CA TYR A 85 -12.00 -8.19 -15.13
C TYR A 85 -11.78 -7.37 -13.88
N PHE A 86 -11.49 -8.03 -12.77
CA PHE A 86 -11.19 -7.36 -11.50
C PHE A 86 -10.14 -8.11 -10.66
N TYR A 87 -9.58 -7.39 -9.71
CA TYR A 87 -8.69 -7.90 -8.69
C TYR A 87 -9.34 -7.74 -7.30
N CYS A 88 -9.28 -8.80 -6.47
CA CYS A 88 -9.75 -8.73 -5.08
C CYS A 88 -8.69 -8.02 -4.22
N LEU A 89 -9.08 -6.94 -3.55
CA LEU A 89 -8.20 -6.16 -2.69
C LEU A 89 -8.88 -5.91 -1.35
N ASP A 90 -8.13 -6.01 -0.25
CA ASP A 90 -8.60 -5.58 1.07
C ASP A 90 -8.91 -4.08 1.08
N PHE A 91 -10.04 -3.68 1.67
CA PHE A 91 -10.46 -2.28 1.65
C PHE A 91 -9.50 -1.35 2.41
N SER A 92 -8.77 -1.86 3.40
CA SER A 92 -7.66 -1.12 4.02
C SER A 92 -6.54 -0.81 3.03
N SER A 93 -6.29 -1.71 2.06
CA SER A 93 -5.33 -1.46 0.99
C SER A 93 -5.84 -0.45 -0.02
N VAL A 94 -7.16 -0.43 -0.29
CA VAL A 94 -7.80 0.64 -1.08
C VAL A 94 -7.63 1.98 -0.38
N PHE A 95 -7.89 2.04 0.94
CA PHE A 95 -7.68 3.24 1.75
C PHE A 95 -6.23 3.75 1.64
N ALA A 96 -5.25 2.90 1.89
CA ALA A 96 -3.85 3.31 1.82
C ALA A 96 -3.48 3.81 0.41
N SER A 97 -3.95 3.14 -0.64
CA SER A 97 -3.66 3.51 -2.03
C SER A 97 -4.43 4.74 -2.50
N SER A 98 -5.53 5.14 -1.84
CA SER A 98 -6.33 6.30 -2.27
C SER A 98 -5.54 7.61 -2.22
N THR A 99 -4.46 7.69 -1.43
CA THR A 99 -3.54 8.84 -1.43
C THR A 99 -2.96 9.12 -2.82
N LEU A 100 -2.82 8.10 -3.67
CA LEU A 100 -2.32 8.22 -5.04
C LEU A 100 -3.24 9.05 -5.95
N LEU A 101 -4.54 9.15 -5.61
CA LEU A 101 -5.51 9.95 -6.37
C LEU A 101 -5.25 11.46 -6.29
N THR A 102 -4.41 11.91 -5.35
CA THR A 102 -4.00 13.31 -5.20
C THR A 102 -2.89 13.69 -6.19
N ILE A 103 -2.22 12.70 -6.79
CA ILE A 103 -1.11 12.93 -7.72
C ILE A 103 -1.65 13.43 -9.05
N PRO A 104 -1.19 14.61 -9.53
CA PRO A 104 -1.64 15.16 -10.81
C PRO A 104 -1.13 14.32 -11.99
N GLN A 105 -1.92 14.27 -13.04
CA GLN A 105 -1.57 13.62 -14.30
C GLN A 105 -0.81 14.60 -15.24
N PRO A 106 0.03 14.10 -16.16
CA PRO A 106 0.33 12.70 -16.42
C PRO A 106 1.41 12.11 -15.49
N VAL A 107 1.33 10.80 -15.23
CA VAL A 107 2.39 10.03 -14.55
C VAL A 107 3.02 9.09 -15.57
N ARG A 108 4.32 9.23 -15.83
CA ARG A 108 5.03 8.44 -16.85
C ARG A 108 5.52 7.11 -16.30
N LEU A 109 6.22 7.13 -15.15
CA LEU A 109 6.79 5.94 -14.54
C LEU A 109 6.34 5.79 -13.09
N VAL A 110 5.73 4.65 -12.79
CA VAL A 110 5.44 4.19 -11.43
C VAL A 110 6.39 3.05 -11.07
N PHE A 111 7.06 3.14 -9.93
CA PHE A 111 7.90 2.10 -9.37
C PHE A 111 7.32 1.60 -8.05
N ASP A 112 6.83 0.36 -7.99
CA ASP A 112 6.38 -0.29 -6.75
C ASP A 112 7.51 -1.12 -6.16
N MET A 113 8.08 -0.67 -5.04
CA MET A 113 9.31 -1.22 -4.45
C MET A 113 9.10 -2.56 -3.74
N CYS A 114 7.87 -2.84 -3.25
CA CYS A 114 7.55 -4.04 -2.47
C CYS A 114 6.21 -4.64 -2.94
N ALA A 115 6.14 -4.95 -4.24
CA ALA A 115 4.91 -5.06 -4.98
C ALA A 115 4.02 -6.28 -4.66
N ALA A 116 4.60 -7.44 -4.31
CA ALA A 116 3.80 -8.66 -4.17
C ALA A 116 2.78 -8.55 -3.01
N PRO A 117 1.53 -8.96 -3.23
CA PRO A 117 1.02 -9.77 -4.35
C PRO A 117 0.58 -8.98 -5.60
N GLY A 118 0.70 -7.65 -5.65
CA GLY A 118 0.40 -6.82 -6.81
C GLY A 118 -0.77 -5.84 -6.64
N GLY A 119 -1.45 -5.84 -5.50
CA GLY A 119 -2.65 -5.02 -5.29
C GLY A 119 -2.41 -3.52 -5.41
N LYS A 120 -1.32 -2.98 -4.82
CA LYS A 120 -0.95 -1.56 -4.91
C LYS A 120 -0.48 -1.20 -6.32
N SER A 121 0.28 -2.10 -6.97
CA SER A 121 0.68 -1.97 -8.38
C SER A 121 -0.54 -1.86 -9.30
N ILE A 122 -1.52 -2.75 -9.14
CA ILE A 122 -2.77 -2.76 -9.93
C ILE A 122 -3.59 -1.49 -9.66
N PHE A 123 -3.69 -1.07 -8.38
CA PHE A 123 -4.38 0.17 -8.02
C PHE A 123 -3.71 1.38 -8.70
N ALA A 124 -2.39 1.52 -8.58
CA ALA A 124 -1.65 2.61 -9.19
C ALA A 124 -1.80 2.63 -10.71
N TRP A 125 -1.71 1.47 -11.35
CA TRP A 125 -1.93 1.34 -12.79
C TRP A 125 -3.33 1.81 -13.21
N LYS A 126 -4.38 1.39 -12.48
CA LYS A 126 -5.76 1.79 -12.79
C LYS A 126 -6.02 3.27 -12.54
N ALA A 127 -5.49 3.80 -11.43
CA ALA A 127 -5.71 5.18 -11.02
C ALA A 127 -4.93 6.19 -11.88
N LEU A 128 -3.68 5.86 -12.24
CA LEU A 128 -2.73 6.81 -12.82
C LEU A 128 -2.44 6.55 -14.30
N GLN A 129 -2.76 5.37 -14.83
CA GLN A 129 -2.52 4.96 -16.21
C GLN A 129 -1.09 5.33 -16.71
N PRO A 130 -0.04 4.89 -16.00
CA PRO A 130 1.32 5.29 -16.33
C PRO A 130 1.79 4.71 -17.67
N ASP A 131 2.76 5.39 -18.32
CA ASP A 131 3.43 4.87 -19.51
C ASP A 131 4.16 3.56 -19.23
N LEU A 132 4.65 3.38 -17.97
CA LEU A 132 5.27 2.13 -17.50
C LEU A 132 5.05 1.95 -16.00
N LEU A 133 4.70 0.72 -15.61
CA LEU A 133 4.69 0.25 -14.23
C LEU A 133 5.85 -0.74 -14.02
N ILE A 134 6.76 -0.46 -13.09
CA ILE A 134 7.79 -1.39 -12.64
C ILE A 134 7.42 -1.89 -11.23
N SER A 135 7.30 -3.20 -11.08
CA SER A 135 6.95 -3.85 -9.82
C SER A 135 8.11 -4.70 -9.31
N ASN A 136 8.71 -4.31 -8.18
CA ASN A 136 9.81 -5.04 -7.57
C ASN A 136 9.33 -5.93 -6.42
N GLU A 137 9.88 -7.14 -6.34
CA GLU A 137 9.71 -8.02 -5.18
C GLU A 137 11.02 -8.77 -4.89
N VAL A 138 11.62 -8.51 -3.74
CA VAL A 138 12.90 -9.09 -3.35
C VAL A 138 12.79 -10.56 -2.95
N ILE A 139 11.61 -11.00 -2.49
CA ILE A 139 11.37 -12.36 -2.04
C ILE A 139 10.96 -13.25 -3.23
N GLY A 140 11.90 -14.03 -3.76
CA GLY A 140 11.70 -14.84 -4.97
C GLY A 140 10.45 -15.71 -4.97
N LYS A 141 10.09 -16.32 -3.84
CA LYS A 141 8.89 -17.17 -3.72
C LYS A 141 7.56 -16.41 -3.91
N ARG A 142 7.56 -15.07 -3.82
CA ARG A 142 6.36 -14.23 -4.01
C ARG A 142 6.21 -13.72 -5.45
N LEU A 143 7.26 -13.83 -6.28
CA LEU A 143 7.25 -13.37 -7.66
C LEU A 143 6.18 -14.06 -8.52
N GLY A 144 6.02 -15.37 -8.38
CA GLY A 144 5.03 -16.12 -9.15
C GLY A 144 3.61 -15.59 -8.96
N MET A 145 3.24 -15.24 -7.73
CA MET A 145 1.93 -14.66 -7.41
C MET A 145 1.79 -13.24 -8.00
N LEU A 146 2.81 -12.39 -7.87
CA LEU A 146 2.81 -11.04 -8.46
C LEU A 146 2.62 -11.11 -9.98
N ILE A 147 3.44 -11.89 -10.67
CA ILE A 147 3.37 -12.06 -12.13
C ILE A 147 2.00 -12.61 -12.56
N SER A 148 1.49 -13.63 -11.86
CA SER A 148 0.18 -14.21 -12.15
C SER A 148 -0.94 -13.19 -12.05
N ASN A 149 -0.93 -12.35 -11.01
CA ASN A 149 -1.94 -11.31 -10.82
C ASN A 149 -1.87 -10.21 -11.89
N LEU A 150 -0.66 -9.72 -12.21
CA LEU A 150 -0.50 -8.71 -13.27
C LEU A 150 -0.91 -9.23 -14.64
N LYS A 151 -0.55 -10.49 -14.96
CA LYS A 151 -0.98 -11.16 -16.21
C LYS A 151 -2.48 -11.31 -16.29
N ARG A 152 -3.10 -11.89 -15.26
CA ARG A 152 -4.53 -12.14 -15.19
C ARG A 152 -5.34 -10.85 -15.32
N CYS A 153 -4.90 -9.77 -14.68
CA CYS A 153 -5.57 -8.47 -14.76
C CYS A 153 -5.16 -7.63 -15.97
N HIS A 154 -4.41 -8.20 -16.92
CA HIS A 154 -3.99 -7.54 -18.16
C HIS A 154 -3.25 -6.22 -17.96
N ILE A 155 -2.47 -6.10 -16.88
CA ILE A 155 -1.72 -4.89 -16.55
C ILE A 155 -0.58 -4.69 -17.56
N SER A 156 -0.67 -3.64 -18.36
CA SER A 156 0.26 -3.32 -19.47
C SER A 156 0.23 -1.83 -19.77
N PRO A 157 1.37 -1.17 -20.00
CA PRO A 157 2.74 -1.70 -19.93
C PRO A 157 3.23 -1.97 -18.51
N SER A 158 3.81 -3.14 -18.27
CA SER A 158 4.35 -3.49 -16.95
C SER A 158 5.59 -4.39 -17.02
N THR A 159 6.47 -4.22 -16.02
CA THR A 159 7.69 -5.01 -15.87
C THR A 159 7.83 -5.46 -14.42
N VAL A 160 8.24 -6.71 -14.19
CA VAL A 160 8.55 -7.23 -12.86
C VAL A 160 10.05 -7.45 -12.74
N VAL A 161 10.61 -6.96 -11.64
CA VAL A 161 12.03 -7.06 -11.30
C VAL A 161 12.23 -7.71 -9.93
N ASN A 162 13.44 -8.23 -9.68
CA ASN A 162 13.77 -8.88 -8.40
C ASN A 162 15.17 -8.45 -7.96
N ARG A 163 15.27 -7.35 -7.22
CA ARG A 163 16.54 -6.84 -6.68
C ARG A 163 16.32 -6.16 -5.32
N ASP A 164 17.37 -6.02 -4.53
CA ASP A 164 17.37 -5.16 -3.35
C ASP A 164 17.19 -3.69 -3.77
N SER A 165 16.50 -2.91 -2.93
CA SER A 165 16.19 -1.50 -3.19
C SER A 165 17.43 -0.63 -3.41
N SER A 166 18.59 -0.99 -2.83
CA SER A 166 19.84 -0.24 -2.99
C SER A 166 20.36 -0.26 -4.43
N ILE A 167 20.13 -1.36 -5.15
CA ILE A 167 20.58 -1.52 -6.55
C ILE A 167 19.88 -0.51 -7.45
N PHE A 168 18.56 -0.35 -7.32
CA PHE A 168 17.82 0.63 -8.13
C PHE A 168 18.20 2.07 -7.79
N ALA A 169 18.48 2.35 -6.50
CA ALA A 169 18.95 3.66 -6.07
C ALA A 169 20.25 4.12 -6.75
N GLU A 170 21.06 3.17 -7.21
CA GLU A 170 22.31 3.43 -7.95
C GLU A 170 22.10 3.42 -9.47
N MET A 171 21.26 2.50 -9.97
CA MET A 171 21.08 2.27 -11.41
C MET A 171 20.20 3.31 -12.10
N ILE A 172 19.09 3.72 -11.44
CA ILE A 172 18.07 4.60 -12.02
C ILE A 172 17.66 5.73 -11.05
N PRO A 173 18.61 6.53 -10.55
CA PRO A 173 18.27 7.65 -9.66
C PRO A 173 17.41 8.69 -10.39
N PHE A 174 16.48 9.31 -9.66
CA PHE A 174 15.60 10.39 -10.13
C PHE A 174 14.76 10.03 -11.36
N SER A 175 14.39 8.76 -11.51
CA SER A 175 13.75 8.24 -12.71
C SER A 175 12.22 8.14 -12.63
N SER A 176 11.67 8.04 -11.43
CA SER A 176 10.27 7.64 -11.23
C SER A 176 9.40 8.80 -10.76
N ASN A 177 8.31 9.08 -11.48
CA ASN A 177 7.34 10.11 -11.05
C ASN A 177 6.63 9.71 -9.75
N LEU A 178 6.46 8.40 -9.53
CA LEU A 178 5.93 7.86 -8.29
C LEU A 178 6.69 6.62 -7.87
N VAL A 179 7.14 6.58 -6.61
CA VAL A 179 7.64 5.37 -5.96
C VAL A 179 6.67 4.96 -4.85
N ILE A 180 6.18 3.73 -4.89
CA ILE A 180 5.32 3.13 -3.87
C ILE A 180 6.18 2.25 -2.97
N VAL A 181 6.04 2.44 -1.66
CA VAL A 181 6.69 1.63 -0.62
C VAL A 181 5.61 1.04 0.29
N ASP A 182 4.94 -0.04 -0.17
CA ASP A 182 4.09 -0.88 0.70
C ASP A 182 5.03 -1.73 1.56
N ALA A 183 5.51 -1.12 2.65
CA ALA A 183 6.67 -1.60 3.36
C ALA A 183 6.41 -2.93 4.10
N PRO A 184 7.34 -3.90 4.02
CA PRO A 184 7.26 -5.10 4.85
C PRO A 184 7.26 -4.70 6.34
N CYS A 185 6.19 -5.04 7.06
CA CYS A 185 5.94 -4.63 8.44
C CYS A 185 5.65 -5.83 9.34
N THR A 186 5.36 -5.59 10.62
CA THR A 186 4.99 -6.65 11.57
C THR A 186 3.62 -7.27 11.29
N GLY A 187 2.79 -6.66 10.44
CA GLY A 187 1.52 -7.23 9.99
C GLY A 187 0.46 -7.33 11.09
N GLN A 188 0.42 -6.37 12.01
CA GLN A 188 -0.51 -6.41 13.16
C GLN A 188 -1.98 -6.44 12.74
N SER A 189 -2.32 -5.87 11.57
CA SER A 189 -3.68 -5.88 11.04
C SER A 189 -4.19 -7.28 10.64
N LEU A 190 -3.30 -8.27 10.48
CA LEU A 190 -3.70 -9.66 10.22
C LEU A 190 -4.56 -10.23 11.36
N LEU A 191 -4.34 -9.78 12.61
CA LEU A 191 -5.15 -10.19 13.75
C LEU A 191 -6.60 -9.78 13.60
N ALA A 192 -6.87 -8.58 13.06
CA ALA A 192 -8.22 -8.12 12.80
C ALA A 192 -8.95 -8.94 11.70
N LYS A 193 -8.20 -9.73 10.91
CA LYS A 193 -8.73 -10.71 9.94
C LYS A 193 -8.89 -12.10 10.50
N GLY A 194 -8.58 -12.32 11.79
CA GLY A 194 -8.53 -13.64 12.40
C GLY A 194 -7.30 -14.47 12.00
N GLU A 195 -6.30 -13.84 11.36
CA GLU A 195 -5.08 -14.50 10.95
C GLU A 195 -4.01 -14.45 12.06
N LYS A 196 -3.04 -15.35 12.00
CA LYS A 196 -1.96 -15.41 12.99
C LYS A 196 -0.83 -14.45 12.62
N ALA A 197 -0.41 -13.60 13.56
CA ALA A 197 0.76 -12.73 13.46
C ALA A 197 1.65 -12.88 14.71
N PRO A 198 2.36 -14.01 14.90
CA PRO A 198 3.11 -14.28 16.11
C PRO A 198 4.18 -13.22 16.37
N GLY A 199 4.21 -12.65 17.58
CA GLY A 199 5.21 -11.67 17.98
C GLY A 199 5.08 -10.30 17.32
N CYS A 200 3.99 -9.99 16.61
CA CYS A 200 3.81 -8.72 15.90
C CYS A 200 3.84 -7.48 16.82
N PHE A 201 3.54 -7.63 18.11
CA PHE A 201 3.65 -6.57 19.13
C PHE A 201 4.95 -6.62 19.93
N HIS A 202 5.87 -7.54 19.63
CA HIS A 202 7.13 -7.62 20.35
C HIS A 202 8.05 -6.46 19.93
N PRO A 203 8.61 -5.68 20.88
CA PRO A 203 9.44 -4.50 20.57
C PRO A 203 10.60 -4.80 19.62
N THR A 204 11.25 -5.96 19.78
CA THR A 204 12.36 -6.37 18.88
C THR A 204 11.89 -6.56 17.44
N ALA A 205 10.69 -7.15 17.23
CA ALA A 205 10.13 -7.36 15.89
C ALA A 205 9.76 -6.00 15.25
N ILE A 206 9.11 -5.13 16.01
CA ILE A 206 8.74 -3.77 15.61
C ILE A 206 9.99 -2.98 15.20
N ASN A 207 11.01 -2.91 16.08
CA ASN A 207 12.25 -2.16 15.81
C ASN A 207 13.02 -2.72 14.61
N LYS A 208 13.07 -4.05 14.45
CA LYS A 208 13.70 -4.69 13.28
C LYS A 208 12.97 -4.32 11.98
N SER A 209 11.64 -4.30 12.00
CA SER A 209 10.83 -3.88 10.85
C SER A 209 11.01 -2.39 10.56
N ALA A 210 10.95 -1.52 11.55
CA ALA A 210 11.16 -0.08 11.39
C ALA A 210 12.54 0.24 10.78
N ASN A 211 13.61 -0.42 11.24
CA ASN A 211 14.95 -0.23 10.65
C ASN A 211 15.04 -0.70 9.20
N ARG A 212 14.37 -1.81 8.85
CA ARG A 212 14.28 -2.27 7.47
C ARG A 212 13.50 -1.28 6.60
N GLN A 213 12.39 -0.75 7.11
CA GLN A 213 11.54 0.24 6.44
C GLN A 213 12.30 1.54 6.18
N LYS A 214 13.06 2.03 7.17
CA LYS A 214 13.95 3.21 7.00
C LYS A 214 14.96 3.00 5.87
N ARG A 215 15.55 1.81 5.76
CA ARG A 215 16.48 1.50 4.66
C ARG A 215 15.75 1.48 3.30
N ILE A 216 14.57 0.87 3.22
CA ILE A 216 13.81 0.77 1.97
C ILE A 216 13.35 2.16 1.51
N ILE A 217 12.74 2.96 2.39
CA ILE A 217 12.25 4.30 2.02
C ILE A 217 13.40 5.23 1.62
N ALA A 218 14.56 5.15 2.30
CA ALA A 218 15.75 5.94 1.95
C ALA A 218 16.31 5.59 0.56
N ASN A 219 16.33 4.31 0.20
CA ASN A 219 16.72 3.89 -1.14
C ASN A 219 15.67 4.31 -2.17
N SER A 220 14.40 4.16 -1.85
CA SER A 220 13.27 4.54 -2.72
C SER A 220 13.25 6.04 -3.01
N ALA A 221 13.59 6.88 -2.04
CA ALA A 221 13.67 8.33 -2.22
C ALA A 221 14.62 8.74 -3.35
N LYS A 222 15.71 7.99 -3.55
CA LYS A 222 16.70 8.28 -4.60
C LYS A 222 16.16 8.01 -6.01
N LEU A 223 15.10 7.20 -6.14
CA LEU A 223 14.45 6.93 -7.43
C LEU A 223 13.44 8.01 -7.81
N VAL A 224 12.93 8.76 -6.82
CA VAL A 224 11.89 9.75 -7.07
C VAL A 224 12.44 10.89 -7.90
N SER A 225 11.84 11.14 -9.06
CA SER A 225 12.18 12.27 -9.94
C SER A 225 11.98 13.61 -9.24
N HIS A 226 12.54 14.66 -9.83
CA HIS A 226 12.25 16.02 -9.36
C HIS A 226 10.74 16.28 -9.49
N GLN A 227 10.14 16.94 -8.49
CA GLN A 227 8.69 17.14 -8.38
C GLN A 227 7.86 15.82 -8.33
N GLY A 228 8.53 14.65 -8.26
CA GLY A 228 7.89 13.35 -8.14
C GLY A 228 7.38 13.04 -6.73
N TYR A 229 6.82 11.85 -6.55
CA TYR A 229 6.09 11.47 -5.34
C TYR A 229 6.64 10.15 -4.76
N LEU A 230 6.56 10.04 -3.43
CA LEU A 230 6.80 8.80 -2.70
C LEU A 230 5.61 8.51 -1.80
N ALA A 231 4.98 7.35 -1.99
CA ALA A 231 3.88 6.88 -1.15
C ALA A 231 4.41 5.80 -0.20
N TYR A 232 4.31 6.03 1.11
CA TYR A 232 4.68 5.07 2.14
C TYR A 232 3.43 4.46 2.78
N MET A 233 3.38 3.13 2.85
CA MET A 233 2.21 2.40 3.33
C MET A 233 2.63 1.22 4.20
N THR A 234 1.81 0.88 5.20
CA THR A 234 1.96 -0.32 6.02
C THR A 234 0.60 -0.90 6.42
N CYS A 235 0.59 -2.16 6.85
CA CYS A 235 -0.54 -2.82 7.47
C CYS A 235 -0.27 -3.10 8.97
N THR A 236 0.28 -2.11 9.69
CA THR A 236 0.58 -2.24 11.13
C THR A 236 0.11 -1.00 11.90
N TYR A 237 -0.01 -1.11 13.21
CA TYR A 237 -0.48 -0.02 14.06
C TYR A 237 0.64 0.67 14.83
N SER A 238 1.82 0.05 14.93
CA SER A 238 2.96 0.58 15.70
C SER A 238 3.44 1.92 15.16
N THR A 239 3.58 2.90 16.03
CA THR A 239 4.11 4.24 15.69
C THR A 239 5.53 4.18 15.17
N GLU A 240 6.33 3.24 15.67
CA GLU A 240 7.73 3.03 15.29
C GLU A 240 7.86 2.63 13.80
N GLU A 241 6.86 1.92 13.25
CA GLU A 241 6.83 1.49 11.85
C GLU A 241 6.09 2.49 10.94
N ASN A 242 5.41 3.47 11.50
CA ASN A 242 4.54 4.42 10.82
C ASN A 242 5.07 5.86 10.95
N GLU A 243 4.54 6.65 11.88
CA GLU A 243 4.88 8.06 12.05
C GLU A 243 6.39 8.25 12.23
N GLN A 244 7.05 7.47 13.08
CA GLN A 244 8.48 7.62 13.37
C GLN A 244 9.37 7.28 12.16
N VAL A 245 8.94 6.40 11.25
CA VAL A 245 9.65 6.19 9.98
C VAL A 245 9.50 7.41 9.09
N CYS A 246 8.30 7.98 9.01
CA CYS A 246 8.01 9.15 8.19
C CYS A 246 8.71 10.41 8.71
N GLU A 247 8.70 10.65 10.01
CA GLU A 247 9.41 11.77 10.68
C GLU A 247 10.92 11.67 10.45
N TRP A 248 11.50 10.49 10.70
CA TRP A 248 12.90 10.21 10.38
C TRP A 248 13.23 10.42 8.90
N PHE A 249 12.30 10.05 8.01
CA PHE A 249 12.48 10.24 6.57
C PHE A 249 12.56 11.72 6.20
N LEU A 250 11.67 12.55 6.72
CA LEU A 250 11.66 14.00 6.46
C LEU A 250 12.89 14.70 7.05
N GLU A 251 13.36 14.28 8.22
CA GLU A 251 14.60 14.78 8.80
C GLU A 251 15.82 14.45 7.94
N ARG A 252 15.85 13.25 7.36
CA ARG A 252 16.97 12.76 6.55
C ARG A 252 16.96 13.28 5.12
N PHE A 253 15.77 13.56 4.57
CA PHE A 253 15.54 14.02 3.22
C PHE A 253 14.72 15.33 3.23
N PRO A 254 15.33 16.46 3.60
CA PRO A 254 14.61 17.72 3.83
C PRO A 254 14.00 18.35 2.56
N HIS A 255 14.34 17.82 1.39
CA HIS A 255 13.71 18.18 0.12
C HIS A 255 12.41 17.42 -0.15
N PHE A 256 11.99 16.52 0.72
CA PHE A 256 10.65 15.93 0.69
C PHE A 256 9.70 16.67 1.63
N GLN A 257 8.46 16.80 1.20
CA GLN A 257 7.39 17.41 1.96
C GLN A 257 6.20 16.45 2.05
N ALA A 258 5.66 16.21 3.25
CA ALA A 258 4.43 15.45 3.42
C ALA A 258 3.23 16.26 2.90
N LEU A 259 2.33 15.59 2.18
CA LEU A 259 1.18 16.20 1.55
C LEU A 259 -0.10 15.96 2.35
N GLU A 260 -0.92 16.99 2.46
CA GLU A 260 -2.28 16.87 2.94
C GLU A 260 -3.16 16.20 1.89
N ILE A 261 -3.94 15.19 2.32
CA ILE A 261 -4.88 14.45 1.48
C ILE A 261 -6.30 14.78 1.94
N SER A 262 -6.93 15.72 1.26
CA SER A 262 -8.21 16.30 1.67
C SER A 262 -9.33 15.26 1.84
N HIS A 263 -9.42 14.28 0.95
CA HIS A 263 -10.43 13.22 1.05
C HIS A 263 -10.18 12.23 2.20
N LEU A 264 -8.98 12.23 2.81
CA LEU A 264 -8.64 11.44 3.99
C LEU A 264 -8.53 12.27 5.28
N ALA A 265 -8.92 13.56 5.27
CA ALA A 265 -8.72 14.47 6.40
C ALA A 265 -9.26 13.91 7.74
N LYS A 266 -10.42 13.25 7.74
CA LYS A 266 -11.00 12.61 8.94
C LYS A 266 -10.21 11.41 9.48
N TYR A 267 -9.25 10.90 8.72
CA TYR A 267 -8.35 9.80 9.09
C TYR A 267 -6.93 10.28 9.41
N GLN A 268 -6.71 11.61 9.49
CA GLN A 268 -5.43 12.16 9.92
C GLN A 268 -4.97 11.51 11.22
N SER A 269 -3.72 11.06 11.28
CA SER A 269 -3.16 10.50 12.51
C SER A 269 -3.16 11.56 13.61
N HIS A 270 -3.69 11.20 14.76
CA HIS A 270 -3.68 12.06 15.96
C HIS A 270 -2.37 11.92 16.77
N LEU A 271 -1.43 11.11 16.30
CA LEU A 271 -0.16 10.80 16.98
C LEU A 271 0.99 11.69 16.52
N THR A 272 0.77 12.52 15.51
CA THR A 272 1.75 13.47 14.97
C THR A 272 1.03 14.64 14.31
N THR A 273 1.73 15.75 14.11
CA THR A 273 1.26 16.89 13.33
C THR A 273 1.58 16.77 11.83
N MET A 274 2.44 15.81 11.46
CA MET A 274 2.79 15.54 10.07
C MET A 274 1.58 14.94 9.31
N PRO A 275 1.26 15.37 8.08
CA PRO A 275 0.22 14.76 7.26
C PRO A 275 0.48 13.27 7.01
N CYS A 276 -0.31 12.42 7.65
CA CYS A 276 -0.36 10.98 7.45
C CYS A 276 -1.69 10.43 7.97
N TYR A 277 -2.10 9.27 7.48
CA TYR A 277 -3.48 8.81 7.65
C TYR A 277 -3.54 7.38 8.14
N ARG A 278 -4.50 7.10 9.03
CA ARG A 278 -4.72 5.81 9.65
C ARG A 278 -6.17 5.37 9.49
N MET A 279 -6.36 4.13 9.07
CA MET A 279 -7.61 3.39 9.27
C MET A 279 -7.38 2.37 10.37
N PHE A 280 -8.29 2.29 11.33
CA PHE A 280 -8.26 1.30 12.40
C PHE A 280 -9.36 0.23 12.20
N PRO A 281 -9.21 -1.00 12.76
CA PRO A 281 -10.19 -2.06 12.58
C PRO A 281 -11.56 -1.75 13.22
N GLN A 282 -11.61 -0.93 14.27
CA GLN A 282 -12.87 -0.47 14.88
C GLN A 282 -13.68 0.47 13.98
N ASP A 283 -13.08 1.03 12.90
CA ASP A 283 -13.81 1.78 11.87
C ASP A 283 -14.73 0.88 11.04
N LYS A 284 -14.58 -0.46 11.16
CA LYS A 284 -15.37 -1.50 10.48
C LYS A 284 -15.33 -1.46 8.95
N LEU A 285 -14.37 -0.76 8.38
CA LEU A 285 -14.15 -0.65 6.94
C LEU A 285 -13.12 -1.66 6.42
N GLY A 286 -12.19 -2.08 7.25
CA GLY A 286 -11.12 -3.01 6.92
C GLY A 286 -10.22 -3.26 8.12
N ALA A 287 -9.24 -4.12 7.94
CA ALA A 287 -8.33 -4.54 9.00
C ALA A 287 -7.37 -3.45 9.51
N GLY A 288 -7.34 -2.32 8.85
CA GLY A 288 -6.49 -1.18 9.19
C GLY A 288 -5.25 -1.07 8.31
N ALA A 289 -4.87 0.18 8.05
CA ALA A 289 -3.69 0.55 7.30
C ALA A 289 -3.17 1.93 7.72
N PHE A 290 -1.92 2.19 7.38
CA PHE A 290 -1.28 3.50 7.47
C PHE A 290 -0.82 3.94 6.08
N THR A 291 -0.90 5.24 5.79
CA THR A 291 -0.40 5.82 4.55
C THR A 291 0.08 7.25 4.75
N ALA A 292 1.15 7.62 4.03
CA ALA A 292 1.66 8.98 3.89
C ALA A 292 2.14 9.19 2.46
N LEU A 293 1.89 10.38 1.90
CA LEU A 293 2.36 10.77 0.58
C LEU A 293 3.35 11.93 0.71
N PHE A 294 4.51 11.79 0.09
CA PHE A 294 5.56 12.81 0.07
C PHE A 294 5.80 13.29 -1.35
N LYS A 295 6.06 14.59 -1.49
CA LYS A 295 6.49 15.21 -2.74
C LYS A 295 7.97 15.58 -2.64
N ASN A 296 8.76 15.21 -3.64
CA ASN A 296 10.12 15.73 -3.82
C ASN A 296 10.02 17.16 -4.36
N THR A 297 10.44 18.14 -3.58
CA THR A 297 10.38 19.56 -3.94
C THR A 297 11.63 20.07 -4.65
N TYR A 298 12.60 19.17 -4.87
CA TYR A 298 13.80 19.55 -5.60
C TYR A 298 13.47 19.89 -7.05
N GLU A 299 14.07 20.99 -7.55
CA GLU A 299 13.91 21.49 -8.92
C GLU A 299 15.23 21.31 -9.66
N ASP A 300 15.25 20.37 -10.58
CA ASP A 300 16.34 20.18 -11.54
C ASP A 300 15.76 19.48 -12.78
N GLU A 301 16.49 19.40 -13.86
CA GLU A 301 16.03 18.71 -15.06
C GLU A 301 15.91 17.20 -14.81
N ASP A 302 14.77 16.62 -15.20
CA ASP A 302 14.57 15.19 -15.18
C ASP A 302 15.57 14.50 -16.11
N LYS A 303 16.27 13.50 -15.59
CA LYS A 303 17.15 12.68 -16.40
C LYS A 303 16.32 11.71 -17.24
N GLU A 304 16.66 11.64 -18.53
CA GLU A 304 16.07 10.64 -19.41
C GLU A 304 16.37 9.22 -18.88
N ILE A 305 15.31 8.41 -18.69
CA ILE A 305 15.45 7.08 -18.10
C ILE A 305 16.00 6.14 -19.15
N ASN A 306 17.21 5.65 -18.96
CA ASN A 306 17.70 4.52 -19.73
C ASN A 306 17.28 3.20 -19.06
N LEU A 307 16.12 2.66 -19.46
CA LEU A 307 15.59 1.39 -18.95
C LEU A 307 16.46 0.18 -19.29
N ASP A 308 17.35 0.30 -20.26
CA ASP A 308 18.28 -0.78 -20.61
C ASP A 308 19.24 -1.10 -19.45
N THR A 309 19.50 -0.11 -18.56
CA THR A 309 20.34 -0.33 -17.37
C THR A 309 19.78 -1.37 -16.43
N ILE A 310 18.46 -1.49 -16.34
CA ILE A 310 17.79 -2.48 -15.47
C ILE A 310 17.30 -3.73 -16.22
N SER A 311 17.55 -3.83 -17.52
CA SER A 311 17.07 -4.96 -18.35
C SER A 311 17.55 -6.32 -17.85
N SER A 312 18.76 -6.41 -17.30
CA SER A 312 19.28 -7.62 -16.65
C SER A 312 18.52 -8.03 -15.37
N SER A 313 17.67 -7.15 -14.84
CA SER A 313 16.84 -7.39 -13.66
C SER A 313 15.43 -7.85 -14.01
N TYR A 314 15.05 -7.87 -15.29
CA TYR A 314 13.70 -8.23 -15.71
C TYR A 314 13.45 -9.72 -15.51
N ILE A 315 12.37 -10.02 -14.79
CA ILE A 315 11.83 -11.37 -14.61
C ILE A 315 10.63 -11.59 -15.52
N TYR A 316 9.86 -10.52 -15.77
CA TYR A 316 8.67 -10.53 -16.61
C TYR A 316 8.45 -9.16 -17.22
N GLN A 317 8.05 -9.12 -18.48
CA GLN A 317 7.62 -7.91 -19.19
C GLN A 317 6.32 -8.16 -19.93
N ASN A 318 5.45 -7.16 -19.86
CA ASN A 318 4.26 -7.04 -20.69
C ASN A 318 4.22 -5.62 -21.29
N ILE A 319 4.94 -5.44 -22.38
CA ILE A 319 5.02 -4.16 -23.10
C ILE A 319 4.24 -4.36 -24.39
N LYS A 320 3.17 -3.58 -24.59
CA LYS A 320 2.52 -3.52 -25.92
C LYS A 320 3.59 -3.02 -26.88
N LYS A 321 3.86 -3.79 -27.96
CA LYS A 321 4.62 -3.22 -29.09
C LYS A 321 3.84 -2.00 -29.56
N LEU A 322 4.48 -0.84 -29.50
CA LEU A 322 3.98 0.35 -30.19
C LEU A 322 3.85 -0.04 -31.67
N SER A 323 2.63 -0.25 -32.11
CA SER A 323 2.27 -0.52 -33.52
C SER A 323 2.18 0.81 -34.26
#